data_5d7cfa138c0d5a55d4a6644fd2567b59
#
_entry.id   5d7cfa138c0d5a55d4a6644fd2567b59
#
_cell.length_a   1.000
_cell.length_b   1.000
_cell.length_c   1.000
_cell.angle_alpha   90.00
_cell.angle_beta   90.00
_cell.angle_gamma   90.00
#
_symmetry.space_group_name_H-M   'P 1'
#
loop_
_entity.id
_entity.type
_entity.pdbx_description
1 polymer ?
#
loop_
_entity_poly.entity_id
_entity_poly.type
_entity_poly.pdbx_seq_one_letter_code
_entity_poly.pdbx_strand_id
1 'polypeptide(L)'
;GFTRPSNRSGTSINLGDNSLNFLTSQRNALKIENQLASANFSYSPKKNFDLSGFLIYNSSQILSNEVSLAQYTNPDLGIPNERTEQSNTELSSQGILKLSASFKPNYNNQLNYDILTRISNDSQTQNAFSSVLGVTNQIDEITPYNINQNFSYYYTLNEKNIFAFEAQYVFKNENPFYTVDLENDPESNDPFDITADAIGLNPSFTRYAIGQEKQIESNQLDAKLDYYFIINP
;
A
#
# COMPACT_ATOMS: atom_id res chain seq x y z
N GLY A 1 -8.10 -43.47 -17.24
CA GLY A 1 -8.42 -42.06 -17.25
C GLY A 1 -7.57 -41.33 -16.21
N PHE A 2 -6.48 -40.68 -16.66
CA PHE A 2 -5.68 -39.82 -15.80
C PHE A 2 -6.39 -38.46 -15.71
N THR A 3 -6.90 -38.13 -14.55
CA THR A 3 -7.27 -36.78 -14.21
C THR A 3 -5.99 -35.96 -14.04
N ARG A 4 -5.74 -34.99 -14.94
CA ARG A 4 -4.74 -33.93 -14.72
C ARG A 4 -4.99 -33.31 -13.35
N PRO A 5 -3.97 -33.09 -12.51
CA PRO A 5 -4.15 -32.23 -11.37
C PRO A 5 -4.50 -30.85 -11.93
N SER A 6 -5.76 -30.45 -11.78
CA SER A 6 -6.17 -29.07 -11.96
C SER A 6 -5.54 -28.30 -10.81
N ASN A 7 -4.32 -27.83 -11.00
CA ASN A 7 -3.79 -26.76 -10.21
C ASN A 7 -4.63 -25.51 -10.54
N ARG A 8 -5.84 -25.46 -9.99
CA ARG A 8 -6.47 -24.19 -9.70
C ARG A 8 -5.58 -23.56 -8.64
N SER A 9 -4.54 -22.92 -9.06
CA SER A 9 -3.94 -21.86 -8.33
C SER A 9 -5.05 -20.81 -8.21
N GLY A 10 -5.90 -20.99 -7.22
CA GLY A 10 -6.74 -19.94 -6.74
C GLY A 10 -5.77 -18.86 -6.31
N THR A 11 -5.59 -17.84 -7.14
CA THR A 11 -4.86 -16.65 -6.76
C THR A 11 -5.65 -16.10 -5.57
N SER A 12 -5.26 -16.49 -4.37
CA SER A 12 -5.71 -15.79 -3.17
C SER A 12 -5.17 -14.38 -3.36
N ILE A 13 -6.06 -13.44 -3.61
CA ILE A 13 -5.73 -12.02 -3.56
C ILE A 13 -5.44 -11.79 -2.08
N ASN A 14 -4.18 -11.87 -1.73
CA ASN A 14 -3.72 -11.39 -0.44
C ASN A 14 -3.74 -9.85 -0.59
N LEU A 15 -4.92 -9.28 -0.34
CA LEU A 15 -5.10 -7.86 -0.07
C LEU A 15 -4.38 -7.68 1.26
N GLY A 16 -3.09 -7.33 1.22
CA GLY A 16 -2.22 -7.26 2.39
C GLY A 16 -2.97 -6.81 3.64
N ASP A 17 -2.66 -7.41 4.79
CA ASP A 17 -3.39 -7.30 6.07
C ASP A 17 -3.85 -5.88 6.47
N ASN A 18 -3.30 -4.84 5.85
CA ASN A 18 -3.63 -3.44 6.12
C ASN A 18 -4.83 -2.90 5.32
N SER A 19 -5.28 -3.56 4.24
CA SER A 19 -6.29 -2.97 3.36
C SER A 19 -7.73 -3.03 3.88
N LEU A 20 -8.00 -3.86 4.89
CA LEU A 20 -9.32 -3.96 5.52
C LEU A 20 -9.30 -3.59 7.02
N ASN A 21 -8.13 -3.49 7.64
CA ASN A 21 -7.99 -3.10 9.05
C ASN A 21 -8.50 -1.68 9.32
N PHE A 22 -8.48 -0.78 8.31
CA PHE A 22 -9.03 0.56 8.44
C PHE A 22 -10.56 0.55 8.70
N LEU A 23 -11.27 -0.50 8.26
CA LEU A 23 -12.72 -0.62 8.50
C LEU A 23 -13.06 -1.03 9.94
N THR A 24 -12.12 -1.61 10.69
CA THR A 24 -12.39 -2.25 11.98
C THR A 24 -11.72 -1.60 13.19
N SER A 25 -10.70 -0.77 13.00
CA SER A 25 -9.83 -0.30 14.10
C SER A 25 -10.09 1.12 14.61
N GLN A 26 -11.12 1.81 14.13
CA GLN A 26 -11.27 3.23 14.43
C GLN A 26 -12.25 3.51 15.58
N ARG A 27 -11.75 3.38 16.79
CA ARG A 27 -12.54 3.66 18.01
C ARG A 27 -12.84 5.15 18.21
N ASN A 28 -12.08 6.07 17.60
CA ASN A 28 -12.16 7.52 17.82
C ASN A 28 -12.64 8.30 16.59
N ALA A 29 -13.15 7.60 15.55
CA ALA A 29 -13.63 8.28 14.36
C ALA A 29 -14.93 9.04 14.64
N LEU A 30 -14.93 10.33 14.32
CA LEU A 30 -16.13 11.18 14.34
C LEU A 30 -16.99 10.96 13.10
N LYS A 31 -16.35 10.72 11.96
CA LYS A 31 -17.00 10.54 10.67
C LYS A 31 -16.19 9.58 9.82
N ILE A 32 -16.88 8.66 9.16
CA ILE A 32 -16.31 7.78 8.15
C ILE A 32 -17.20 7.84 6.92
N GLU A 33 -16.61 8.19 5.79
CA GLU A 33 -17.27 8.15 4.47
C GLU A 33 -16.52 7.19 3.57
N ASN A 34 -17.22 6.17 3.06
CA ASN A 34 -16.63 5.18 2.18
C ASN A 34 -17.42 5.10 0.88
N GLN A 35 -16.73 5.02 -0.23
CA GLN A 35 -17.29 4.80 -1.56
C GLN A 35 -16.60 3.59 -2.16
N LEU A 36 -17.39 2.62 -2.62
CA LEU A 36 -16.90 1.41 -3.27
C LEU A 36 -17.60 1.24 -4.61
N ALA A 37 -16.82 1.05 -5.66
CA ALA A 37 -17.30 0.65 -6.97
C ALA A 37 -16.52 -0.56 -7.45
N SER A 38 -17.20 -1.53 -8.06
CA SER A 38 -16.54 -2.67 -8.66
C SER A 38 -17.22 -3.09 -9.96
N ALA A 39 -16.41 -3.58 -10.89
CA ALA A 39 -16.87 -4.17 -12.13
C ALA A 39 -16.06 -5.42 -12.44
N ASN A 40 -16.67 -6.41 -13.04
CA ASN A 40 -15.99 -7.58 -13.55
C ASN A 40 -16.48 -7.89 -14.97
N PHE A 41 -15.64 -8.57 -15.74
CA PHE A 41 -16.01 -9.04 -17.06
C PHE A 41 -15.33 -10.37 -17.37
N SER A 42 -15.95 -11.11 -18.27
CA SER A 42 -15.39 -12.31 -18.89
C SER A 42 -15.80 -12.32 -20.34
N TYR A 43 -14.83 -12.58 -21.21
CA TYR A 43 -15.02 -12.57 -22.65
C TYR A 43 -14.26 -13.74 -23.31
N SER A 44 -15.00 -14.65 -23.92
CA SER A 44 -14.48 -15.85 -24.57
C SER A 44 -14.98 -15.91 -26.01
N PRO A 45 -14.37 -15.14 -26.96
CA PRO A 45 -14.83 -15.05 -28.34
C PRO A 45 -14.64 -16.35 -29.11
N LYS A 46 -13.72 -17.20 -28.67
CA LYS A 46 -13.40 -18.49 -29.24
C LYS A 46 -13.09 -19.50 -28.14
N LYS A 47 -13.27 -20.79 -28.42
CA LYS A 47 -13.00 -21.88 -27.46
C LYS A 47 -11.55 -21.96 -26.96
N ASN A 48 -10.64 -21.30 -27.66
CA ASN A 48 -9.21 -21.30 -27.36
C ASN A 48 -8.68 -19.98 -26.79
N PHE A 49 -9.54 -19.01 -26.53
CA PHE A 49 -9.15 -17.73 -25.95
C PHE A 49 -10.15 -17.27 -24.91
N ASP A 50 -9.67 -17.05 -23.71
CA ASP A 50 -10.42 -16.52 -22.58
C ASP A 50 -9.74 -15.26 -22.05
N LEU A 51 -10.50 -14.20 -21.88
CA LEU A 51 -10.09 -12.96 -21.24
C LEU A 51 -11.06 -12.63 -20.09
N SER A 52 -10.54 -12.39 -18.93
CA SER A 52 -11.34 -12.00 -17.78
C SER A 52 -10.64 -10.91 -16.97
N GLY A 53 -11.39 -10.20 -16.17
CA GLY A 53 -10.81 -9.20 -15.31
C GLY A 53 -11.81 -8.59 -14.35
N PHE A 54 -11.27 -7.82 -13.42
CA PHE A 54 -12.06 -6.98 -12.53
C PHE A 54 -11.38 -5.65 -12.27
N LEU A 55 -12.17 -4.66 -11.96
CA LEU A 55 -11.78 -3.36 -11.47
C LEU A 55 -12.49 -3.12 -10.14
N ILE A 56 -11.74 -2.70 -9.14
CA ILE A 56 -12.26 -2.25 -7.85
C ILE A 56 -11.72 -0.85 -7.60
N TYR A 57 -12.59 0.07 -7.25
CA TYR A 57 -12.24 1.39 -6.76
C TYR A 57 -12.84 1.58 -5.37
N ASN A 58 -12.02 2.02 -4.44
CA ASN A 58 -12.43 2.37 -3.09
C ASN A 58 -11.91 3.76 -2.74
N SER A 59 -12.75 4.58 -2.13
CA SER A 59 -12.38 5.87 -1.57
C SER A 59 -12.91 5.97 -0.15
N SER A 60 -12.07 6.42 0.78
CA SER A 60 -12.38 6.53 2.20
C SER A 60 -11.95 7.90 2.71
N GLN A 61 -12.81 8.54 3.48
CA GLN A 61 -12.49 9.72 4.27
C GLN A 61 -12.81 9.44 5.72
N ILE A 62 -11.86 9.73 6.59
CA ILE A 62 -11.98 9.50 8.02
C ILE A 62 -11.59 10.77 8.74
N LEU A 63 -12.46 11.23 9.63
CA LEU A 63 -12.20 12.31 10.56
C LEU A 63 -12.17 11.74 11.97
N SER A 64 -11.12 12.06 12.72
CA SER A 64 -11.00 11.66 14.12
C SER A 64 -10.47 12.80 14.96
N ASN A 65 -10.93 12.88 16.21
CA ASN A 65 -10.39 13.78 17.21
C ASN A 65 -9.94 12.96 18.41
N GLU A 66 -8.84 13.36 18.98
CA GLU A 66 -8.30 12.77 20.19
C GLU A 66 -7.88 13.87 21.16
N VAL A 67 -8.20 13.67 22.45
CA VAL A 67 -7.72 14.51 23.52
C VAL A 67 -6.97 13.61 24.49
N SER A 68 -5.72 13.90 24.73
CA SER A 68 -4.88 13.19 25.70
C SER A 68 -4.40 14.12 26.80
N LEU A 69 -4.22 13.54 27.99
CA LEU A 69 -3.67 14.22 29.14
C LEU A 69 -2.53 13.38 29.71
N ALA A 70 -1.30 13.87 29.56
CA ALA A 70 -0.14 13.29 30.20
C ALA A 70 0.09 13.93 31.56
N GLN A 71 0.03 13.13 32.64
CA GLN A 71 0.29 13.57 33.99
C GLN A 71 1.55 12.90 34.53
N TYR A 72 2.52 13.71 34.86
CA TYR A 72 3.78 13.22 35.43
C TYR A 72 3.64 13.17 36.96
N THR A 73 3.71 11.97 37.54
CA THR A 73 3.47 11.73 38.97
C THR A 73 4.68 12.06 39.85
N ASN A 74 5.86 12.25 39.26
CA ASN A 74 7.05 12.66 39.99
C ASN A 74 7.31 14.16 39.80
N PRO A 75 7.01 15.01 40.82
CA PRO A 75 7.19 16.46 40.74
C PRO A 75 8.68 16.89 40.64
N ASP A 76 9.61 16.01 41.05
CA ASP A 76 11.04 16.32 41.05
C ASP A 76 11.62 16.37 39.62
N LEU A 77 10.90 15.86 38.63
CA LEU A 77 11.31 15.92 37.21
C LEU A 77 11.10 17.34 36.62
N GLY A 78 10.32 18.20 37.22
CA GLY A 78 10.03 19.54 36.69
C GLY A 78 9.30 19.55 35.36
N ILE A 79 8.75 18.40 34.92
CA ILE A 79 8.02 18.27 33.64
C ILE A 79 6.56 18.69 33.91
N PRO A 80 6.03 19.68 33.17
CA PRO A 80 4.62 20.08 33.30
C PRO A 80 3.69 19.00 32.77
N ASN A 81 2.47 18.95 33.33
CA ASN A 81 1.42 18.14 32.74
C ASN A 81 1.07 18.67 31.35
N GLU A 82 0.89 17.77 30.40
CA GLU A 82 0.61 18.13 29.03
C GLU A 82 -0.80 17.69 28.62
N ARG A 83 -1.54 18.63 28.05
CA ARG A 83 -2.80 18.34 27.36
C ARG A 83 -2.60 18.50 25.86
N THR A 84 -2.86 17.44 25.12
CA THR A 84 -2.81 17.44 23.66
C THR A 84 -4.22 17.26 23.10
N GLU A 85 -4.60 18.13 22.18
CA GLU A 85 -5.80 18.02 21.37
C GLU A 85 -5.38 17.79 19.91
N GLN A 86 -5.86 16.73 19.29
CA GLN A 86 -5.46 16.34 17.95
C GLN A 86 -6.69 16.10 17.07
N SER A 87 -6.67 16.68 15.89
CA SER A 87 -7.66 16.44 14.83
C SER A 87 -6.97 15.85 13.60
N ASN A 88 -7.42 14.68 13.16
CA ASN A 88 -6.89 13.99 11.99
C ASN A 88 -7.95 13.92 10.90
N THR A 89 -7.53 14.21 9.69
CA THR A 89 -8.28 13.94 8.47
C THR A 89 -7.46 12.99 7.61
N GLU A 90 -7.99 11.82 7.35
CA GLU A 90 -7.37 10.81 6.51
C GLU A 90 -8.22 10.63 5.25
N LEU A 91 -7.58 10.78 4.09
CA LEU A 91 -8.17 10.57 2.77
C LEU A 91 -7.40 9.44 2.10
N SER A 92 -8.09 8.40 1.69
CA SER A 92 -7.50 7.28 0.97
C SER A 92 -8.34 6.95 -0.24
N SER A 93 -7.72 6.84 -1.40
CA SER A 93 -8.36 6.33 -2.60
C SER A 93 -7.50 5.25 -3.25
N GLN A 94 -8.12 4.16 -3.67
CA GLN A 94 -7.43 3.00 -4.20
C GLN A 94 -8.15 2.43 -5.41
N GLY A 95 -7.37 2.15 -6.46
CA GLY A 95 -7.80 1.40 -7.63
C GLY A 95 -7.06 0.07 -7.74
N ILE A 96 -7.76 -1.02 -7.98
CA ILE A 96 -7.20 -2.34 -8.24
C ILE A 96 -7.76 -2.85 -9.56
N LEU A 97 -6.88 -3.17 -10.51
CA LEU A 97 -7.21 -3.76 -11.79
C LEU A 97 -6.53 -5.13 -11.90
N LYS A 98 -7.30 -6.17 -12.18
CA LYS A 98 -6.78 -7.48 -12.59
C LYS A 98 -7.27 -7.82 -13.98
N LEU A 99 -6.36 -8.28 -14.85
CA LEU A 99 -6.66 -8.87 -16.13
C LEU A 99 -5.99 -10.24 -16.21
N SER A 100 -6.71 -11.22 -16.76
CA SER A 100 -6.25 -12.59 -16.95
C SER A 100 -6.59 -13.03 -18.36
N ALA A 101 -5.61 -13.45 -19.12
CA ALA A 101 -5.77 -13.99 -20.46
C ALA A 101 -5.25 -15.42 -20.54
N SER A 102 -6.02 -16.31 -21.14
CA SER A 102 -5.62 -17.68 -21.45
C SER A 102 -5.81 -17.94 -22.93
N PHE A 103 -4.76 -18.41 -23.58
CA PHE A 103 -4.76 -18.72 -25.00
C PHE A 103 -4.22 -20.12 -25.26
N LYS A 104 -5.02 -20.96 -25.92
CA LYS A 104 -4.72 -22.34 -26.28
C LYS A 104 -4.86 -22.54 -27.79
N PRO A 105 -3.87 -22.10 -28.59
CA PRO A 105 -3.99 -22.18 -30.05
C PRO A 105 -4.17 -23.62 -30.57
N ASN A 106 -3.62 -24.60 -29.87
CA ASN A 106 -3.77 -26.03 -30.14
C ASN A 106 -3.57 -26.85 -28.85
N TYR A 107 -3.64 -28.17 -28.94
CA TYR A 107 -3.47 -29.09 -27.79
C TYR A 107 -2.09 -29.03 -27.14
N ASN A 108 -1.09 -28.66 -27.91
CA ASN A 108 0.31 -28.68 -27.47
C ASN A 108 0.75 -27.36 -26.83
N ASN A 109 0.00 -26.29 -27.00
CA ASN A 109 0.39 -24.95 -26.58
C ASN A 109 -0.65 -24.32 -25.68
N GLN A 110 -0.21 -23.82 -24.55
CA GLN A 110 -1.03 -23.02 -23.63
C GLN A 110 -0.23 -21.84 -23.11
N LEU A 111 -0.75 -20.64 -23.33
CA LEU A 111 -0.25 -19.40 -22.75
C LEU A 111 -1.26 -18.88 -21.74
N ASN A 112 -0.75 -18.41 -20.59
CA ASN A 112 -1.53 -17.64 -19.66
C ASN A 112 -0.76 -16.37 -19.30
N TYR A 113 -1.47 -15.28 -19.16
CA TYR A 113 -0.94 -14.00 -18.75
C TYR A 113 -1.88 -13.35 -17.76
N ASP A 114 -1.33 -12.98 -16.64
CA ASP A 114 -2.04 -12.26 -15.57
C ASP A 114 -1.34 -10.95 -15.27
N ILE A 115 -2.10 -9.88 -15.15
CA ILE A 115 -1.62 -8.61 -14.64
C ILE A 115 -2.51 -8.16 -13.49
N LEU A 116 -1.89 -7.76 -12.39
CA LEU A 116 -2.52 -7.11 -11.26
C LEU A 116 -1.86 -5.76 -11.03
N THR A 117 -2.64 -4.70 -11.14
CA THR A 117 -2.18 -3.33 -10.89
C THR A 117 -2.95 -2.76 -9.73
N ARG A 118 -2.21 -2.10 -8.83
CA ARG A 118 -2.77 -1.35 -7.70
C ARG A 118 -2.17 0.06 -7.73
N ILE A 119 -3.04 1.04 -7.61
CA ILE A 119 -2.69 2.46 -7.52
C ILE A 119 -3.45 3.01 -6.32
N SER A 120 -2.78 3.74 -5.45
CA SER A 120 -3.45 4.47 -4.39
C SER A 120 -2.96 5.91 -4.29
N ASN A 121 -3.77 6.72 -3.62
CA ASN A 121 -3.45 8.08 -3.22
C ASN A 121 -3.97 8.24 -1.80
N ASP A 122 -3.04 8.33 -0.88
CA ASP A 122 -3.31 8.41 0.54
C ASP A 122 -2.74 9.74 1.06
N SER A 123 -3.57 10.50 1.78
CA SER A 123 -3.19 11.77 2.40
C SER A 123 -3.75 11.83 3.82
N GLN A 124 -2.90 12.19 4.75
CA GLN A 124 -3.27 12.41 6.15
C GLN A 124 -2.87 13.82 6.56
N THR A 125 -3.82 14.57 7.08
CA THR A 125 -3.58 15.89 7.71
C THR A 125 -3.85 15.76 9.19
N GLN A 126 -2.87 16.13 9.99
CA GLN A 126 -2.97 16.16 11.44
C GLN A 126 -2.74 17.59 11.94
N ASN A 127 -3.69 18.10 12.69
CA ASN A 127 -3.57 19.34 13.42
C ASN A 127 -3.57 19.01 14.92
N ALA A 128 -2.50 19.34 15.61
CA ALA A 128 -2.36 19.09 17.02
C ALA A 128 -2.06 20.40 17.78
N PHE A 129 -2.63 20.53 18.96
CA PHE A 129 -2.29 21.55 19.93
C PHE A 129 -1.81 20.87 21.21
N SER A 130 -0.60 21.18 21.61
CA SER A 130 -0.03 20.80 22.91
C SER A 130 0.03 22.01 23.82
N SER A 131 -0.36 21.85 25.10
CA SER A 131 -0.22 22.89 26.09
C SER A 131 1.24 23.23 26.43
N VAL A 132 2.20 22.41 25.96
CA VAL A 132 3.64 22.59 26.20
C VAL A 132 4.37 22.98 24.91
N LEU A 133 4.02 22.34 23.76
CA LEU A 133 4.74 22.52 22.51
C LEU A 133 4.03 23.44 21.50
N GLY A 134 2.82 23.95 21.82
CA GLY A 134 2.06 24.81 20.91
C GLY A 134 1.38 24.05 19.77
N VAL A 135 1.22 24.70 18.63
CA VAL A 135 0.50 24.17 17.45
C VAL A 135 1.45 23.44 16.52
N THR A 136 1.04 22.24 16.10
CA THR A 136 1.73 21.43 15.12
C THR A 136 0.78 21.07 13.99
N ASN A 137 1.15 21.34 12.75
CA ASN A 137 0.42 20.91 11.56
C ASN A 137 1.31 19.95 10.77
N GLN A 138 0.79 18.76 10.50
CA GLN A 138 1.50 17.71 9.78
C GLN A 138 0.69 17.25 8.58
N ILE A 139 1.36 17.02 7.48
CA ILE A 139 0.77 16.45 6.26
C ILE A 139 1.65 15.29 5.82
N ASP A 140 1.04 14.13 5.64
CA ASP A 140 1.63 12.94 5.05
C ASP A 140 0.90 12.62 3.74
N GLU A 141 1.63 12.46 2.67
CA GLU A 141 1.10 12.10 1.36
C GLU A 141 1.90 10.98 0.74
N ILE A 142 1.21 10.02 0.13
CA ILE A 142 1.84 8.93 -0.60
C ILE A 142 0.96 8.50 -1.77
N THR A 143 1.59 8.31 -2.94
CA THR A 143 0.90 7.85 -4.16
C THR A 143 1.58 6.57 -4.69
N PRO A 144 1.49 5.45 -3.98
CA PRO A 144 2.15 4.22 -4.37
C PRO A 144 1.43 3.58 -5.56
N TYR A 145 2.21 2.97 -6.46
CA TYR A 145 1.67 2.07 -7.45
C TYR A 145 2.48 0.79 -7.56
N ASN A 146 1.79 -0.29 -7.85
CA ASN A 146 2.35 -1.62 -7.95
C ASN A 146 1.78 -2.33 -9.20
N ILE A 147 2.67 -2.96 -9.96
CA ILE A 147 2.32 -3.79 -11.11
C ILE A 147 2.93 -5.16 -10.88
N ASN A 148 2.12 -6.20 -10.89
CA ASN A 148 2.54 -7.59 -10.83
C ASN A 148 2.05 -8.30 -12.08
N GLN A 149 2.98 -8.84 -12.86
CA GLN A 149 2.71 -9.55 -14.10
C GLN A 149 3.22 -10.98 -13.98
N ASN A 150 2.37 -11.93 -14.37
CA ASN A 150 2.72 -13.34 -14.41
C ASN A 150 2.47 -13.86 -15.82
N PHE A 151 3.45 -14.50 -16.37
CA PHE A 151 3.38 -15.17 -17.67
C PHE A 151 3.70 -16.64 -17.49
N SER A 152 2.91 -17.51 -18.09
CA SER A 152 3.21 -18.93 -18.17
C SER A 152 2.97 -19.47 -19.57
N TYR A 153 3.89 -20.28 -20.05
CA TYR A 153 3.80 -20.97 -21.31
C TYR A 153 4.10 -22.45 -21.15
N TYR A 154 3.15 -23.28 -21.50
CA TYR A 154 3.27 -24.72 -21.49
C TYR A 154 3.30 -25.25 -22.93
N TYR A 155 4.34 -26.03 -23.24
CA TYR A 155 4.52 -26.68 -24.54
C TYR A 155 4.66 -28.18 -24.36
N THR A 156 3.70 -28.94 -24.92
CA THR A 156 3.73 -30.39 -24.97
C THR A 156 4.32 -30.81 -26.32
N LEU A 157 5.60 -31.17 -26.32
CA LEU A 157 6.27 -31.63 -27.55
C LEU A 157 5.71 -32.97 -28.06
N ASN A 158 5.46 -33.88 -27.12
CA ASN A 158 4.82 -35.19 -27.36
C ASN A 158 4.29 -35.75 -26.01
N GLU A 159 3.73 -36.97 -26.02
CA GLU A 159 3.14 -37.61 -24.83
C GLU A 159 4.09 -37.72 -23.64
N LYS A 160 5.40 -37.68 -23.86
CA LYS A 160 6.42 -37.87 -22.83
C LYS A 160 7.17 -36.58 -22.44
N ASN A 161 7.14 -35.55 -23.28
CA ASN A 161 8.00 -34.38 -23.14
C ASN A 161 7.15 -33.10 -23.02
N ILE A 162 7.24 -32.43 -21.88
CA ILE A 162 6.53 -31.19 -21.60
C ILE A 162 7.56 -30.15 -21.13
N PHE A 163 7.48 -28.96 -21.69
CA PHE A 163 8.23 -27.77 -21.26
C PHE A 163 7.28 -26.78 -20.63
N ALA A 164 7.68 -26.19 -19.51
CA ALA A 164 6.97 -25.12 -18.85
C ALA A 164 7.91 -23.94 -18.62
N PHE A 165 7.56 -22.79 -19.14
CA PHE A 165 8.23 -21.53 -18.86
C PHE A 165 7.30 -20.65 -18.04
N GLU A 166 7.79 -20.16 -16.93
CA GLU A 166 7.07 -19.23 -16.04
C GLU A 166 7.94 -18.02 -15.77
N ALA A 167 7.34 -16.83 -15.81
CA ALA A 167 8.01 -15.59 -15.47
C ALA A 167 7.08 -14.70 -14.67
N GLN A 168 7.64 -14.03 -13.67
CA GLN A 168 6.96 -13.02 -12.88
C GLN A 168 7.77 -11.74 -12.92
N TYR A 169 7.10 -10.62 -13.15
CA TYR A 169 7.67 -9.30 -13.04
C TYR A 169 6.87 -8.47 -12.04
N VAL A 170 7.55 -7.92 -11.06
CA VAL A 170 6.97 -7.04 -10.05
C VAL A 170 7.67 -5.70 -10.08
N PHE A 171 6.88 -4.65 -10.28
CA PHE A 171 7.32 -3.28 -10.16
C PHE A 171 6.55 -2.58 -9.05
N LYS A 172 7.26 -1.87 -8.17
CA LYS A 172 6.69 -1.06 -7.10
C LYS A 172 7.35 0.32 -7.11
N ASN A 173 6.55 1.34 -6.95
CA ASN A 173 7.01 2.70 -6.75
C ASN A 173 6.21 3.32 -5.60
N GLU A 174 6.91 3.97 -4.68
CA GLU A 174 6.35 4.68 -3.54
C GLU A 174 7.10 6.01 -3.40
N ASN A 175 6.35 7.08 -3.19
CA ASN A 175 6.87 8.42 -3.07
C ASN A 175 6.27 9.12 -1.83
N PRO A 176 6.60 8.66 -0.61
CA PRO A 176 6.11 9.31 0.58
C PRO A 176 6.67 10.74 0.70
N PHE A 177 5.77 11.67 0.94
CA PHE A 177 6.05 13.05 1.23
C PHE A 177 5.50 13.38 2.61
N TYR A 178 6.32 13.95 3.46
CA TYR A 178 5.98 14.36 4.81
C TYR A 178 6.36 15.81 5.00
N THR A 179 5.46 16.60 5.56
CA THR A 179 5.78 17.96 6.01
C THR A 179 5.17 18.21 7.38
N VAL A 180 5.89 18.93 8.19
CA VAL A 180 5.45 19.38 9.51
C VAL A 180 5.78 20.86 9.68
N ASP A 181 4.83 21.59 10.23
CA ASP A 181 4.94 22.96 10.61
C ASP A 181 4.72 23.05 12.12
N LEU A 182 5.73 23.54 12.83
CA LEU A 182 5.82 23.58 14.28
C LEU A 182 5.90 25.02 14.76
N GLU A 183 5.09 25.37 15.76
CA GLU A 183 5.34 26.56 16.55
C GLU A 183 6.50 26.32 17.52
N ASN A 184 7.29 27.34 17.75
CA ASN A 184 8.39 27.35 18.71
C ASN A 184 8.36 28.61 19.53
N ASP A 185 8.58 28.48 20.82
CA ASP A 185 8.81 29.63 21.73
C ASP A 185 10.31 29.73 22.01
N PRO A 186 11.04 30.68 21.37
CA PRO A 186 12.49 30.82 21.54
C PRO A 186 12.93 31.17 22.96
N GLU A 187 12.00 31.60 23.80
CA GLU A 187 12.26 31.91 25.19
C GLU A 187 12.00 30.72 26.12
N SER A 188 11.37 29.65 25.60
CA SER A 188 11.23 28.40 26.33
C SER A 188 12.55 27.61 26.23
N ASN A 189 12.94 27.03 27.32
CA ASN A 189 14.12 26.16 27.34
C ASN A 189 13.65 24.68 27.19
N ASP A 190 12.90 24.42 26.14
CA ASP A 190 12.32 23.10 25.89
C ASP A 190 13.30 22.14 25.18
N PRO A 191 13.01 20.84 25.18
CA PRO A 191 13.86 19.85 24.52
C PRO A 191 13.98 20.04 23.00
N PHE A 192 13.03 20.77 22.38
CA PHE A 192 13.06 21.03 20.95
C PHE A 192 14.17 21.99 20.58
N ASP A 193 14.39 23.07 21.36
CA ASP A 193 15.47 24.03 21.11
C ASP A 193 16.83 23.37 21.15
N ILE A 194 17.05 22.47 22.10
CA ILE A 194 18.30 21.70 22.22
C ILE A 194 18.50 20.82 20.98
N THR A 195 17.43 20.18 20.50
CA THR A 195 17.47 19.32 19.32
C THR A 195 17.65 20.15 18.05
N ALA A 196 16.96 21.28 17.94
CA ALA A 196 17.04 22.20 16.81
C ALA A 196 18.47 22.72 16.63
N ASP A 197 19.12 23.14 17.70
CA ASP A 197 20.50 23.59 17.69
C ASP A 197 21.47 22.46 17.27
N ALA A 198 21.26 21.25 17.78
CA ALA A 198 22.09 20.08 17.45
C ALA A 198 22.03 19.67 15.97
N ILE A 199 20.91 19.92 15.28
CA ILE A 199 20.74 19.65 13.84
C ILE A 199 20.96 20.89 12.96
N GLY A 200 21.38 22.00 13.54
CA GLY A 200 21.72 23.23 12.81
C GLY A 200 20.53 24.11 12.43
N LEU A 201 19.37 23.92 13.06
CA LEU A 201 18.25 24.86 12.98
C LEU A 201 18.50 26.01 13.95
N ASN A 202 18.01 27.21 13.59
CA ASN A 202 18.17 28.36 14.45
C ASN A 202 17.06 28.40 15.51
N PRO A 203 17.35 28.16 16.81
CA PRO A 203 16.33 28.10 17.87
C PRO A 203 15.63 29.44 18.14
N SER A 204 16.11 30.55 17.56
CA SER A 204 15.44 31.86 17.68
C SER A 204 14.25 32.06 16.74
N PHE A 205 13.91 31.09 15.89
CA PHE A 205 12.71 31.17 15.09
C PHE A 205 11.48 30.78 15.90
N THR A 206 10.36 31.48 15.67
CA THR A 206 9.08 31.19 16.30
C THR A 206 8.29 30.10 15.57
N ARG A 207 8.78 29.62 14.41
CA ARG A 207 8.14 28.62 13.58
C ARG A 207 9.15 27.90 12.72
N TYR A 208 8.97 26.59 12.59
CA TYR A 208 9.77 25.73 11.70
C TYR A 208 8.86 24.96 10.74
N ALA A 209 9.26 24.93 9.48
CA ALA A 209 8.68 24.06 8.47
C ALA A 209 9.72 23.02 8.05
N ILE A 210 9.43 21.75 8.29
CA ILE A 210 10.31 20.64 7.97
C ILE A 210 9.61 19.75 6.96
N GLY A 211 10.25 19.49 5.82
CA GLY A 211 9.77 18.59 4.80
C GLY A 211 10.71 17.44 4.53
N GLN A 212 10.16 16.27 4.27
CA GLN A 212 10.90 15.10 3.85
C GLN A 212 10.22 14.49 2.63
N GLU A 213 10.99 14.30 1.57
CA GLU A 213 10.58 13.58 0.38
C GLU A 213 11.43 12.32 0.24
N LYS A 214 10.80 11.20 -0.08
CA LYS A 214 11.46 9.94 -0.31
C LYS A 214 10.90 9.28 -1.56
N GLN A 215 11.77 8.66 -2.34
CA GLN A 215 11.37 7.82 -3.46
C GLN A 215 11.90 6.41 -3.26
N ILE A 216 11.01 5.43 -3.39
CA ILE A 216 11.34 4.02 -3.26
C ILE A 216 10.86 3.32 -4.54
N GLU A 217 11.80 2.76 -5.29
CA GLU A 217 11.51 1.98 -6.48
C GLU A 217 12.08 0.58 -6.34
N SER A 218 11.28 -0.42 -6.69
CA SER A 218 11.69 -1.81 -6.68
C SER A 218 11.27 -2.50 -7.97
N ASN A 219 12.21 -3.16 -8.61
CA ASN A 219 12.04 -3.98 -9.80
C ASN A 219 12.50 -5.39 -9.50
N GLN A 220 11.65 -6.38 -9.75
CA GLN A 220 11.98 -7.78 -9.57
C GLN A 220 11.49 -8.58 -10.77
N LEU A 221 12.39 -9.38 -11.34
CA LEU A 221 12.07 -10.34 -12.40
C LEU A 221 12.52 -11.73 -11.97
N ASP A 222 11.58 -12.65 -11.89
CA ASP A 222 11.82 -14.06 -11.64
C ASP A 222 11.39 -14.85 -12.89
N ALA A 223 12.24 -15.79 -13.34
CA ALA A 223 11.93 -16.65 -14.46
C ALA A 223 12.38 -18.08 -14.20
N LYS A 224 11.58 -19.04 -14.63
CA LYS A 224 11.79 -20.45 -14.42
C LYS A 224 11.46 -21.24 -15.69
N LEU A 225 12.32 -22.21 -16.01
CA LEU A 225 12.10 -23.17 -17.09
C LEU A 225 12.14 -24.58 -16.52
N ASP A 226 11.04 -25.31 -16.64
CA ASP A 226 10.91 -26.70 -16.23
C ASP A 226 10.79 -27.61 -17.45
N TYR A 227 11.40 -28.77 -17.37
CA TYR A 227 11.23 -29.85 -18.30
C TYR A 227 10.71 -31.09 -17.56
N TYR A 228 9.62 -31.63 -18.06
CA TYR A 228 9.00 -32.84 -17.52
C TYR A 228 9.12 -33.96 -18.52
N PHE A 229 9.70 -35.10 -18.09
CA PHE A 229 9.74 -36.33 -18.83
C PHE A 229 8.85 -37.38 -18.16
N ILE A 230 7.86 -37.89 -18.89
CA ILE A 230 6.91 -38.89 -18.40
C ILE A 230 7.48 -40.28 -18.75
N ILE A 231 7.88 -41.05 -17.72
CA ILE A 231 8.52 -42.37 -17.88
C ILE A 231 7.50 -43.44 -18.30
N ASN A 232 6.29 -43.41 -17.75
CA ASN A 232 5.18 -44.29 -18.12
C ASN A 232 3.92 -43.45 -18.34
N PRO A 233 3.37 -43.39 -19.57
CA PRO A 233 2.09 -42.72 -19.84
C PRO A 233 0.91 -43.56 -19.33
#